data_b4198abf12ae6cc999d2d1f528fb461a
#
_entry.id   b4198abf12ae6cc999d2d1f528fb461a
#
_cell.length_a   1.000
_cell.length_b   1.000
_cell.length_c   1.000
_cell.angle_alpha   90.00
_cell.angle_beta   90.00
_cell.angle_gamma   90.00
#
_symmetry.space_group_name_H-M   'P 1'
#
loop_
_entity.id
_entity.type
_entity.pdbx_description
1 polymer ?
#
loop_
_entity_poly.entity_id
_entity_poly.type
_entity_poly.pdbx_seq_one_letter_code
_entity_poly.pdbx_strand_id
1 'polypeptide(L)'
;MRRPVKNPHAEAEQFRRRAALGFLAVALSLAGLAAWYFKLQVLEHADYATRSEANRVRPRPVVPARGMIYDRQGRLLAENLPAFRLDVVPDKAGDLDRLLAELGRLIPLSEEELEHFRRERRAGRGFRPITLKLRLSDEEMARFAVNRWRFPGVELQPYLTRHYPYGDLFAHVIGYVGRIDEKDLEELGEAGTALSHIGKTGIERAYEAQLRGRVGYEQIETNVQGRALRTVGRVPAQPGADLRLSIDAELQRATVAAFGELEGTAVAMDPRTGEILALVSLPSYDPNLFVNGISHADYRALQENPSRPQFNRAVLGGVAPGSTLKPFLALAGLDSGVRKPEDRTLSTGMFYLPGTRRGWGDSHRGGHGWTDARKSIADSVNTYYYQLALDMGIERIEEYLVRYGFGQATGVDLVGEATGILPTPAWKMAQRRERWYPGDTVNISIGQGDWKVTPLQMVRGTGALADAGRLRRPHLVQARRDRFDAPWTPLPQPAPSPISDRPDHLQVVREGMIATVHGPGGTARAIGVGIPYRIAGKTGTAQVVSRRGTAAVDPRSLPMHLRHRALFIGYAPADDPQIAVAVAVEGGGYGGSTAAPIARAIFDAWLLGKLPEGLEP
;
A
#
# COMPACT_ATOMS: atom_id res chain seq x y z
N MET A 1 -26.12 -83.92 66.70
CA MET A 1 -25.75 -83.21 65.46
C MET A 1 -25.42 -84.23 64.38
N ARG A 2 -26.31 -84.40 63.38
CA ARG A 2 -26.07 -85.29 62.26
C ARG A 2 -25.18 -84.56 61.24
N ARG A 3 -23.96 -85.08 60.96
CA ARG A 3 -23.12 -84.60 59.86
C ARG A 3 -23.86 -84.92 58.55
N PRO A 4 -23.94 -83.96 57.64
CA PRO A 4 -24.52 -84.24 56.33
C PRO A 4 -23.64 -85.25 55.59
N VAL A 5 -24.22 -86.32 55.10
CA VAL A 5 -23.49 -87.32 54.28
C VAL A 5 -23.14 -86.62 52.95
N LYS A 6 -21.85 -86.39 52.77
CA LYS A 6 -21.33 -85.89 51.48
C LYS A 6 -21.59 -87.01 50.44
N ASN A 7 -22.32 -86.67 49.38
CA ASN A 7 -22.47 -87.51 48.22
C ASN A 7 -21.45 -87.16 47.16
N PRO A 8 -20.29 -87.88 47.08
CA PRO A 8 -19.19 -87.52 46.21
C PRO A 8 -19.55 -87.46 44.73
N HIS A 9 -20.53 -88.26 44.30
CA HIS A 9 -20.98 -88.28 42.91
C HIS A 9 -21.80 -87.00 42.53
N ALA A 10 -22.60 -86.49 43.41
CA ALA A 10 -23.38 -85.27 43.18
C ALA A 10 -22.49 -84.05 43.21
N GLU A 11 -21.49 -84.01 44.11
CA GLU A 11 -20.50 -82.94 44.15
C GLU A 11 -19.57 -82.94 42.89
N ALA A 12 -19.18 -84.12 42.43
CA ALA A 12 -18.42 -84.29 41.21
C ALA A 12 -19.22 -83.87 39.96
N GLU A 13 -20.48 -84.12 39.92
CA GLU A 13 -21.36 -83.75 38.82
C GLU A 13 -21.61 -82.21 38.79
N GLN A 14 -21.85 -81.63 39.96
CA GLN A 14 -21.92 -80.17 40.09
C GLN A 14 -20.60 -79.46 39.70
N PHE A 15 -19.46 -80.07 40.12
CA PHE A 15 -18.16 -79.52 39.73
C PHE A 15 -17.95 -79.61 38.21
N ARG A 16 -18.27 -80.76 37.59
CA ARG A 16 -18.19 -80.91 36.11
C ARG A 16 -19.09 -79.94 35.39
N ARG A 17 -20.31 -79.70 35.83
CA ARG A 17 -21.22 -78.68 35.23
C ARG A 17 -20.68 -77.29 35.38
N ARG A 18 -20.14 -76.93 36.56
CA ARG A 18 -19.52 -75.59 36.77
C ARG A 18 -18.24 -75.44 35.94
N ALA A 19 -17.43 -76.47 35.86
CA ALA A 19 -16.20 -76.45 35.04
C ALA A 19 -16.54 -76.34 33.54
N ALA A 20 -17.59 -77.10 33.08
CA ALA A 20 -18.05 -77.00 31.70
C ALA A 20 -18.59 -75.60 31.36
N LEU A 21 -19.39 -75.01 32.28
CA LEU A 21 -19.90 -73.65 32.11
C LEU A 21 -18.77 -72.62 32.12
N GLY A 22 -17.81 -72.80 33.02
CA GLY A 22 -16.60 -71.94 33.04
C GLY A 22 -15.77 -72.09 31.78
N PHE A 23 -15.55 -73.30 31.29
CA PHE A 23 -14.89 -73.59 30.03
C PHE A 23 -15.64 -72.94 28.82
N LEU A 24 -16.93 -73.08 28.78
CA LEU A 24 -17.76 -72.47 27.74
C LEU A 24 -17.71 -70.97 27.77
N ALA A 25 -17.74 -70.33 28.94
CA ALA A 25 -17.61 -68.86 29.07
C ALA A 25 -16.25 -68.38 28.59
N VAL A 26 -15.15 -69.08 28.94
CA VAL A 26 -13.81 -68.76 28.44
C VAL A 26 -13.67 -68.96 26.92
N ALA A 27 -14.23 -70.06 26.40
CA ALA A 27 -14.23 -70.37 24.97
C ALA A 27 -15.02 -69.28 24.16
N LEU A 28 -16.19 -68.88 24.67
CA LEU A 28 -16.99 -67.80 24.05
C LEU A 28 -16.24 -66.44 24.11
N SER A 29 -15.58 -66.13 25.22
CA SER A 29 -14.76 -64.93 25.35
C SER A 29 -13.57 -64.93 24.39
N LEU A 30 -12.90 -66.05 24.24
CA LEU A 30 -11.79 -66.20 23.28
C LEU A 30 -12.29 -66.14 21.83
N ALA A 31 -13.45 -66.74 21.53
CA ALA A 31 -14.08 -66.66 20.22
C ALA A 31 -14.50 -65.21 19.89
N GLY A 32 -15.04 -64.48 20.87
CA GLY A 32 -15.35 -63.05 20.73
C GLY A 32 -14.10 -62.18 20.48
N LEU A 33 -13.04 -62.46 21.24
CA LEU A 33 -11.74 -61.81 21.01
C LEU A 33 -11.17 -62.15 19.62
N ALA A 34 -11.22 -63.40 19.21
CA ALA A 34 -10.75 -63.84 17.89
C ALA A 34 -11.54 -63.17 16.75
N ALA A 35 -12.89 -63.12 16.90
CA ALA A 35 -13.74 -62.40 15.95
C ALA A 35 -13.44 -60.89 15.90
N TRP A 36 -13.20 -60.29 17.07
CA TRP A 36 -12.79 -58.88 17.14
C TRP A 36 -11.42 -58.64 16.49
N TYR A 37 -10.45 -59.51 16.74
CA TYR A 37 -9.14 -59.45 16.08
C TYR A 37 -9.24 -59.67 14.57
N PHE A 38 -10.07 -60.60 14.12
CA PHE A 38 -10.32 -60.83 12.70
C PHE A 38 -10.94 -59.61 12.04
N LYS A 39 -11.90 -58.98 12.71
CA LYS A 39 -12.48 -57.71 12.24
C LYS A 39 -11.40 -56.64 12.07
N LEU A 40 -10.59 -56.39 13.10
CA LEU A 40 -9.54 -55.35 13.09
C LEU A 40 -8.40 -55.62 12.10
N GLN A 41 -7.95 -56.91 12.03
CA GLN A 41 -6.75 -57.27 11.25
C GLN A 41 -7.04 -57.68 9.81
N VAL A 42 -8.28 -58.06 9.48
CA VAL A 42 -8.64 -58.51 8.14
C VAL A 42 -9.64 -57.59 7.50
N LEU A 43 -10.79 -57.33 8.15
CA LEU A 43 -11.86 -56.52 7.54
C LEU A 43 -11.58 -55.02 7.55
N GLU A 44 -11.01 -54.51 8.63
CA GLU A 44 -10.72 -53.08 8.80
C GLU A 44 -9.20 -52.76 8.66
N HIS A 45 -8.38 -53.74 8.23
CA HIS A 45 -6.95 -53.61 8.12
C HIS A 45 -6.55 -52.43 7.22
N ALA A 46 -7.20 -52.26 6.07
CA ALA A 46 -6.90 -51.19 5.13
C ALA A 46 -7.16 -49.80 5.74
N ASP A 47 -8.25 -49.66 6.51
CA ASP A 47 -8.60 -48.40 7.17
C ASP A 47 -7.62 -48.05 8.29
N TYR A 48 -7.27 -49.06 9.12
CA TYR A 48 -6.28 -48.86 10.20
C TYR A 48 -4.85 -48.68 9.68
N ALA A 49 -4.47 -49.37 8.61
CA ALA A 49 -3.20 -49.15 7.92
C ALA A 49 -3.09 -47.72 7.37
N THR A 50 -4.16 -47.25 6.69
CA THR A 50 -4.21 -45.88 6.18
C THR A 50 -4.16 -44.85 7.31
N ARG A 51 -4.90 -45.04 8.41
CA ARG A 51 -4.84 -44.16 9.60
C ARG A 51 -3.47 -44.21 10.27
N SER A 52 -2.84 -45.37 10.34
CA SER A 52 -1.50 -45.54 10.89
C SER A 52 -0.45 -44.84 10.02
N GLU A 53 -0.52 -44.96 8.69
CA GLU A 53 0.33 -44.24 7.77
C GLU A 53 0.11 -42.73 7.81
N ALA A 54 -1.14 -42.28 7.83
CA ALA A 54 -1.49 -40.87 7.97
C ALA A 54 -1.00 -40.26 9.31
N ASN A 55 -0.97 -41.04 10.38
CA ASN A 55 -0.40 -40.61 11.67
C ASN A 55 1.13 -40.65 11.70
N ARG A 56 1.76 -41.50 10.87
CA ARG A 56 3.21 -41.69 10.80
C ARG A 56 3.87 -40.63 9.94
N VAL A 57 3.22 -40.20 8.84
CA VAL A 57 3.74 -39.21 7.90
C VAL A 57 3.03 -37.88 8.12
N ARG A 58 3.81 -36.84 8.48
CA ARG A 58 3.29 -35.48 8.66
C ARG A 58 3.86 -34.55 7.62
N PRO A 59 3.03 -33.72 6.96
CA PRO A 59 3.54 -32.68 6.09
C PRO A 59 4.17 -31.56 6.93
N ARG A 60 5.42 -31.23 6.62
CA ARG A 60 6.12 -30.04 7.12
C ARG A 60 6.18 -29.03 6.00
N PRO A 61 5.59 -27.83 6.15
CA PRO A 61 5.65 -26.83 5.12
C PRO A 61 7.06 -26.32 4.91
N VAL A 62 7.43 -26.08 3.66
CA VAL A 62 8.67 -25.43 3.24
C VAL A 62 8.30 -24.08 2.64
N VAL A 63 8.62 -23.02 3.36
CA VAL A 63 8.29 -21.64 2.94
C VAL A 63 9.19 -21.26 1.76
N PRO A 64 8.61 -20.76 0.65
CA PRO A 64 9.39 -20.28 -0.49
C PRO A 64 10.12 -18.97 -0.17
N ALA A 65 11.18 -18.68 -0.90
CA ALA A 65 11.77 -17.35 -0.93
C ALA A 65 10.79 -16.37 -1.59
N ARG A 66 10.58 -15.22 -0.96
CA ARG A 66 9.74 -14.14 -1.50
C ARG A 66 10.44 -13.49 -2.69
N GLY A 67 9.70 -13.12 -3.75
CA GLY A 67 10.24 -12.43 -4.91
C GLY A 67 10.89 -11.09 -4.54
N MET A 68 11.93 -10.72 -5.26
CA MET A 68 12.65 -9.46 -5.12
C MET A 68 11.89 -8.34 -5.82
N ILE A 69 12.09 -7.10 -5.36
CA ILE A 69 11.51 -5.92 -6.01
C ILE A 69 12.67 -5.02 -6.47
N TYR A 70 12.64 -4.64 -7.73
CA TYR A 70 13.64 -3.82 -8.39
C TYR A 70 13.04 -2.52 -8.89
N ASP A 71 13.84 -1.45 -8.98
CA ASP A 71 13.49 -0.26 -9.72
C ASP A 71 13.60 -0.48 -11.24
N ARG A 72 13.31 0.54 -12.04
CA ARG A 72 13.38 0.47 -13.51
C ARG A 72 14.79 0.20 -14.04
N GLN A 73 15.83 0.53 -13.27
CA GLN A 73 17.23 0.35 -13.63
C GLN A 73 17.82 -0.95 -13.10
N GLY A 74 17.04 -1.74 -12.33
CA GLY A 74 17.46 -3.03 -11.76
C GLY A 74 18.12 -2.90 -10.38
N ARG A 75 17.99 -1.77 -9.69
CA ARG A 75 18.43 -1.62 -8.29
C ARG A 75 17.44 -2.31 -7.36
N LEU A 76 17.95 -3.02 -6.36
CA LEU A 76 17.13 -3.72 -5.37
C LEU A 76 16.43 -2.73 -4.44
N LEU A 77 15.11 -2.75 -4.44
CA LEU A 77 14.26 -1.96 -3.55
C LEU A 77 13.74 -2.78 -2.36
N ALA A 78 13.59 -4.10 -2.54
CA ALA A 78 13.25 -5.03 -1.48
C ALA A 78 13.91 -6.38 -1.75
N GLU A 79 14.59 -6.91 -0.74
CA GLU A 79 15.38 -8.14 -0.81
C GLU A 79 15.12 -9.07 0.37
N ASN A 80 15.66 -10.27 0.32
CA ASN A 80 15.58 -11.23 1.42
C ASN A 80 16.99 -11.45 1.96
N LEU A 81 17.18 -11.13 3.24
CA LEU A 81 18.45 -11.37 3.93
C LEU A 81 18.36 -12.63 4.80
N PRO A 82 19.45 -13.42 4.90
CA PRO A 82 19.52 -14.49 5.87
C PRO A 82 19.50 -13.91 7.29
N ALA A 83 18.68 -14.50 8.14
CA ALA A 83 18.56 -14.15 9.54
C ALA A 83 18.42 -15.41 10.39
N PHE A 84 18.64 -15.28 11.68
CA PHE A 84 18.50 -16.36 12.63
C PHE A 84 17.46 -16.01 13.67
N ARG A 85 16.60 -16.99 13.96
CA ARG A 85 15.65 -16.92 15.07
C ARG A 85 16.03 -17.94 16.13
N LEU A 86 15.59 -17.68 17.34
CA LEU A 86 15.83 -18.57 18.48
C LEU A 86 14.53 -19.29 18.81
N ASP A 87 14.49 -20.58 18.56
CA ASP A 87 13.36 -21.45 18.85
C ASP A 87 13.68 -22.29 20.11
N VAL A 88 12.67 -22.49 20.96
CA VAL A 88 12.76 -23.35 22.14
C VAL A 88 11.80 -24.52 22.00
N VAL A 89 12.29 -25.73 22.22
CA VAL A 89 11.46 -26.95 22.33
C VAL A 89 11.24 -27.22 23.82
N PRO A 90 10.06 -26.92 24.40
CA PRO A 90 9.85 -26.95 25.85
C PRO A 90 10.18 -28.30 26.49
N ASP A 91 9.79 -29.41 25.85
CA ASP A 91 10.07 -30.78 26.37
C ASP A 91 11.54 -31.16 26.46
N LYS A 92 12.42 -30.45 25.72
CA LYS A 92 13.86 -30.63 25.74
C LYS A 92 14.58 -29.66 26.67
N ALA A 93 13.87 -28.60 27.12
CA ALA A 93 14.44 -27.48 27.84
C ALA A 93 14.62 -27.71 29.34
N GLY A 94 14.04 -28.77 29.90
CA GLY A 94 14.07 -29.06 31.35
C GLY A 94 13.32 -28.01 32.16
N ASP A 95 13.99 -27.38 33.14
CA ASP A 95 13.43 -26.23 33.86
C ASP A 95 13.45 -24.98 32.98
N LEU A 96 12.29 -24.69 32.39
CA LEU A 96 12.15 -23.63 31.40
C LEU A 96 12.29 -22.23 31.98
N ASP A 97 11.82 -21.98 33.20
CA ASP A 97 11.90 -20.66 33.81
C ASP A 97 13.38 -20.34 34.16
N ARG A 98 14.11 -21.33 34.64
CA ARG A 98 15.56 -21.21 34.86
C ARG A 98 16.31 -21.00 33.54
N LEU A 99 15.96 -21.77 32.49
CA LEU A 99 16.57 -21.64 31.16
C LEU A 99 16.35 -20.24 30.58
N LEU A 100 15.15 -19.72 30.64
CA LEU A 100 14.81 -18.37 30.15
C LEU A 100 15.57 -17.28 30.93
N ALA A 101 15.68 -17.42 32.25
CA ALA A 101 16.45 -16.50 33.08
C ALA A 101 17.95 -16.52 32.78
N GLU A 102 18.54 -17.68 32.56
CA GLU A 102 19.95 -17.80 32.16
C GLU A 102 20.21 -17.31 30.74
N LEU A 103 19.29 -17.60 29.81
CA LEU A 103 19.35 -17.14 28.43
C LEU A 103 19.20 -15.61 28.32
N GLY A 104 18.30 -14.99 29.13
CA GLY A 104 18.13 -13.55 29.20
C GLY A 104 19.37 -12.78 29.72
N ARG A 105 20.28 -13.45 30.44
CA ARG A 105 21.60 -12.89 30.81
C ARG A 105 22.58 -12.88 29.65
N LEU A 106 22.41 -13.79 28.71
CA LEU A 106 23.29 -13.94 27.55
C LEU A 106 22.82 -13.12 26.35
N ILE A 107 21.52 -13.13 26.12
CA ILE A 107 20.84 -12.45 25.01
C ILE A 107 19.71 -11.59 25.59
N PRO A 108 19.66 -10.28 25.31
CA PRO A 108 18.56 -9.44 25.75
C PRO A 108 17.23 -9.97 25.21
N LEU A 109 16.30 -10.28 26.11
CA LEU A 109 14.93 -10.69 25.80
C LEU A 109 14.00 -9.59 26.30
N SER A 110 13.12 -9.11 25.42
CA SER A 110 12.09 -8.15 25.82
C SER A 110 10.96 -8.84 26.58
N GLU A 111 10.24 -8.10 27.42
CA GLU A 111 9.05 -8.63 28.10
C GLU A 111 7.98 -9.09 27.09
N GLU A 112 7.86 -8.40 25.97
CA GLU A 112 6.94 -8.75 24.88
C GLU A 112 7.28 -10.10 24.25
N GLU A 113 8.58 -10.40 24.04
CA GLU A 113 9.04 -11.70 23.53
C GLU A 113 8.73 -12.82 24.53
N LEU A 114 8.97 -12.56 25.82
CA LEU A 114 8.69 -13.52 26.89
C LEU A 114 7.18 -13.76 27.04
N GLU A 115 6.34 -12.74 26.99
CA GLU A 115 4.88 -12.87 27.05
C GLU A 115 4.32 -13.62 25.85
N HIS A 116 4.83 -13.31 24.65
CA HIS A 116 4.47 -14.03 23.43
C HIS A 116 4.81 -15.51 23.56
N PHE A 117 6.03 -15.81 23.97
CA PHE A 117 6.50 -17.20 24.18
C PHE A 117 5.63 -17.94 25.21
N ARG A 118 5.30 -17.31 26.36
CA ARG A 118 4.44 -17.88 27.40
C ARG A 118 3.02 -18.16 26.89
N ARG A 119 2.48 -17.29 26.05
CA ARG A 119 1.16 -17.44 25.43
C ARG A 119 1.12 -18.61 24.46
N GLU A 120 2.08 -18.69 23.54
CA GLU A 120 2.24 -19.78 22.58
C GLU A 120 2.44 -21.15 23.28
N ARG A 121 3.21 -21.15 24.36
CA ARG A 121 3.40 -22.35 25.18
C ARG A 121 2.09 -22.88 25.77
N ARG A 122 1.21 -22.00 26.25
CA ARG A 122 -0.11 -22.40 26.83
C ARG A 122 -1.04 -22.97 25.76
N ALA A 123 -0.96 -22.49 24.55
CA ALA A 123 -1.79 -22.93 23.42
C ALA A 123 -1.26 -24.18 22.70
N GLY A 124 0.07 -24.44 22.80
CA GLY A 124 0.79 -25.45 22.03
C GLY A 124 1.08 -26.75 22.78
N ARG A 125 1.57 -27.77 22.03
CA ARG A 125 2.10 -29.01 22.60
C ARG A 125 3.62 -28.87 22.80
N GLY A 126 4.16 -29.29 23.95
CA GLY A 126 5.53 -29.07 24.41
C GLY A 126 6.66 -29.59 23.50
N PHE A 127 6.38 -30.50 22.57
CA PHE A 127 7.36 -31.00 21.62
C PHE A 127 7.52 -30.12 20.35
N ARG A 128 6.66 -29.11 20.16
CA ARG A 128 6.79 -28.17 19.03
C ARG A 128 7.76 -27.06 19.38
N PRO A 129 8.68 -26.67 18.45
CA PRO A 129 9.47 -25.47 18.63
C PRO A 129 8.57 -24.24 18.74
N ILE A 130 8.86 -23.41 19.71
CA ILE A 130 8.20 -22.10 19.92
C ILE A 130 9.27 -21.04 19.73
N THR A 131 9.01 -20.06 18.90
CA THR A 131 9.96 -18.96 18.68
C THR A 131 9.99 -18.05 19.90
N LEU A 132 11.17 -17.93 20.51
CA LEU A 132 11.42 -17.05 21.64
C LEU A 132 11.84 -15.65 21.16
N LYS A 133 12.77 -15.60 20.19
CA LYS A 133 13.25 -14.37 19.59
C LYS A 133 13.31 -14.51 18.08
N LEU A 134 12.64 -13.60 17.35
CA LEU A 134 12.50 -13.71 15.90
C LEU A 134 13.76 -13.35 15.12
N ARG A 135 14.56 -12.41 15.64
CA ARG A 135 15.78 -11.99 14.97
C ARG A 135 16.88 -11.78 16.00
N LEU A 136 17.98 -12.46 15.79
CA LEU A 136 19.20 -12.24 16.52
C LEU A 136 20.11 -11.30 15.73
N SER A 137 20.82 -10.43 16.43
CA SER A 137 21.96 -9.72 15.86
C SER A 137 23.13 -10.68 15.67
N ASP A 138 24.11 -10.31 14.85
CA ASP A 138 25.31 -11.13 14.64
C ASP A 138 26.07 -11.37 15.96
N GLU A 139 26.07 -10.37 16.84
CA GLU A 139 26.69 -10.48 18.16
C GLU A 139 25.91 -11.44 19.08
N GLU A 140 24.58 -11.36 19.11
CA GLU A 140 23.72 -12.27 19.88
C GLU A 140 23.85 -13.71 19.36
N MET A 141 23.90 -13.88 18.04
CA MET A 141 24.10 -15.17 17.40
C MET A 141 25.45 -15.76 17.79
N ALA A 142 26.53 -14.98 17.72
CA ALA A 142 27.86 -15.42 18.11
C ALA A 142 27.93 -15.80 19.60
N ARG A 143 27.35 -14.96 20.49
CA ARG A 143 27.27 -15.25 21.93
C ARG A 143 26.52 -16.55 22.21
N PHE A 144 25.39 -16.77 21.55
CA PHE A 144 24.61 -18.00 21.72
C PHE A 144 25.36 -19.21 21.17
N ALA A 145 25.98 -19.12 19.99
CA ALA A 145 26.67 -20.25 19.34
C ALA A 145 27.76 -20.82 20.25
N VAL A 146 28.58 -19.97 20.89
CA VAL A 146 29.62 -20.37 21.84
C VAL A 146 29.06 -21.04 23.10
N ASN A 147 27.88 -20.63 23.56
CA ASN A 147 27.23 -21.09 24.79
C ASN A 147 26.12 -22.13 24.54
N ARG A 148 25.90 -22.58 23.32
CA ARG A 148 24.78 -23.46 22.92
C ARG A 148 24.68 -24.72 23.78
N TRP A 149 25.80 -25.29 24.17
CA TRP A 149 25.86 -26.51 25.00
C TRP A 149 25.19 -26.35 26.38
N ARG A 150 25.02 -25.11 26.87
CA ARG A 150 24.35 -24.78 28.16
C ARG A 150 22.84 -24.79 28.06
N PHE A 151 22.28 -24.70 26.85
CA PHE A 151 20.86 -24.48 26.60
C PHE A 151 20.24 -25.64 25.82
N PRO A 152 20.01 -26.81 26.46
CA PRO A 152 19.36 -27.93 25.81
C PRO A 152 17.94 -27.53 25.38
N GLY A 153 17.53 -27.92 24.17
CA GLY A 153 16.21 -27.58 23.63
C GLY A 153 16.10 -26.21 23.02
N VAL A 154 17.17 -25.38 23.04
CA VAL A 154 17.20 -24.09 22.31
C VAL A 154 17.95 -24.27 21.01
N GLU A 155 17.36 -23.87 19.90
CA GLU A 155 17.87 -24.07 18.55
C GLU A 155 17.92 -22.77 17.77
N LEU A 156 19.03 -22.51 17.06
CA LEU A 156 19.12 -21.46 16.05
C LEU A 156 18.52 -21.99 14.75
N GLN A 157 17.50 -21.30 14.28
CA GLN A 157 16.85 -21.63 13.00
C GLN A 157 17.14 -20.53 11.98
N PRO A 158 17.81 -20.84 10.86
CA PRO A 158 17.99 -19.89 9.78
C PRO A 158 16.67 -19.68 9.06
N TYR A 159 16.39 -18.44 8.66
CA TYR A 159 15.26 -18.07 7.83
C TYR A 159 15.60 -16.87 6.97
N LEU A 160 14.75 -16.55 5.99
CA LEU A 160 14.88 -15.34 5.17
C LEU A 160 13.96 -14.26 5.71
N THR A 161 14.53 -13.11 6.08
CA THR A 161 13.78 -11.93 6.50
C THR A 161 13.74 -10.91 5.37
N ARG A 162 12.61 -10.19 5.22
CA ARG A 162 12.50 -9.12 4.25
C ARG A 162 13.30 -7.91 4.69
N HIS A 163 13.95 -7.24 3.74
CA HIS A 163 14.75 -6.04 3.99
C HIS A 163 14.51 -5.00 2.89
N TYR A 164 14.42 -3.74 3.30
CA TYR A 164 14.21 -2.58 2.44
C TYR A 164 15.44 -1.67 2.53
N PRO A 165 16.38 -1.77 1.57
CA PRO A 165 17.71 -1.13 1.69
C PRO A 165 17.67 0.40 1.73
N TYR A 166 16.61 1.01 1.18
CA TYR A 166 16.43 2.47 1.14
C TYR A 166 15.60 3.03 2.30
N GLY A 167 15.28 2.21 3.33
CA GLY A 167 14.51 2.66 4.49
C GLY A 167 13.19 3.31 4.10
N ASP A 168 12.97 4.53 4.55
CA ASP A 168 11.72 5.27 4.42
C ASP A 168 11.43 5.81 3.01
N LEU A 169 12.44 5.83 2.11
CA LEU A 169 12.34 6.45 0.78
C LEU A 169 11.22 5.88 -0.08
N PHE A 170 10.94 4.57 0.02
CA PHE A 170 9.95 3.87 -0.79
C PHE A 170 8.80 3.28 0.02
N ALA A 171 8.66 3.61 1.31
CA ALA A 171 7.68 2.99 2.18
C ALA A 171 6.24 3.07 1.63
N HIS A 172 5.88 4.21 1.03
CA HIS A 172 4.56 4.44 0.45
C HIS A 172 4.33 3.79 -0.92
N VAL A 173 5.39 3.35 -1.59
CA VAL A 173 5.35 2.61 -2.86
C VAL A 173 5.36 1.11 -2.59
N ILE A 174 6.43 0.65 -1.95
CA ILE A 174 6.67 -0.79 -1.74
C ILE A 174 5.76 -1.33 -0.64
N GLY A 175 5.54 -0.53 0.42
CA GLY A 175 4.89 -0.99 1.63
C GLY A 175 5.82 -1.86 2.47
N TYR A 176 5.24 -2.79 3.21
CA TYR A 176 6.01 -3.72 4.05
C TYR A 176 5.32 -5.07 4.20
N VAL A 177 6.09 -6.07 4.56
CA VAL A 177 5.59 -7.34 5.07
C VAL A 177 5.50 -7.26 6.60
N GLY A 178 4.48 -7.86 7.15
CA GLY A 178 4.29 -7.97 8.59
C GLY A 178 3.79 -9.36 8.98
N ARG A 179 3.73 -9.63 10.29
CA ARG A 179 3.18 -10.88 10.80
C ARG A 179 1.74 -11.08 10.36
N ILE A 180 1.38 -12.31 10.06
CA ILE A 180 0.02 -12.73 9.76
C ILE A 180 -0.83 -12.57 11.03
N ASP A 181 -1.97 -11.93 10.91
CA ASP A 181 -3.01 -11.80 11.93
C ASP A 181 -4.22 -12.70 11.62
N GLU A 182 -5.24 -12.69 12.48
CA GLU A 182 -6.43 -13.52 12.32
C GLU A 182 -7.19 -13.21 11.02
N LYS A 183 -7.26 -11.95 10.64
CA LYS A 183 -7.92 -11.51 9.40
C LYS A 183 -7.17 -12.00 8.16
N ASP A 184 -5.84 -11.95 8.19
CA ASP A 184 -5.03 -12.50 7.10
C ASP A 184 -5.20 -14.01 6.97
N LEU A 185 -5.34 -14.75 8.10
CA LEU A 185 -5.59 -16.19 8.09
C LEU A 185 -6.95 -16.53 7.48
N GLU A 186 -7.98 -15.74 7.76
CA GLU A 186 -9.30 -15.90 7.13
C GLU A 186 -9.21 -15.71 5.60
N GLU A 187 -8.44 -14.73 5.14
CA GLU A 187 -8.26 -14.42 3.71
C GLU A 187 -7.42 -15.48 2.98
N LEU A 188 -6.36 -15.99 3.63
CA LEU A 188 -5.41 -16.94 3.05
C LEU A 188 -5.87 -18.40 3.17
N GLY A 189 -6.76 -18.72 4.10
CA GLY A 189 -7.19 -20.08 4.41
C GLY A 189 -6.03 -20.99 4.83
N GLU A 190 -6.04 -22.26 4.38
CA GLU A 190 -5.01 -23.25 4.74
C GLU A 190 -3.58 -22.83 4.36
N ALA A 191 -3.42 -22.08 3.26
CA ALA A 191 -2.10 -21.59 2.84
C ALA A 191 -1.47 -20.64 3.86
N GLY A 192 -2.29 -19.89 4.60
CA GLY A 192 -1.83 -18.95 5.63
C GLY A 192 -1.19 -19.64 6.84
N THR A 193 -1.62 -20.86 7.16
CA THR A 193 -1.10 -21.61 8.33
C THR A 193 0.37 -22.00 8.22
N ALA A 194 0.90 -22.04 7.00
CA ALA A 194 2.29 -22.37 6.72
C ALA A 194 3.21 -21.15 6.69
N LEU A 195 2.64 -19.95 6.65
CA LEU A 195 3.35 -18.69 6.49
C LEU A 195 3.44 -17.95 7.83
N SER A 196 4.45 -17.13 7.99
CA SER A 196 4.62 -16.26 9.16
C SER A 196 4.40 -14.78 8.83
N HIS A 197 4.57 -14.40 7.57
CA HIS A 197 4.51 -13.02 7.10
C HIS A 197 3.67 -12.90 5.83
N ILE A 198 3.07 -11.71 5.66
CA ILE A 198 2.28 -11.32 4.49
C ILE A 198 2.55 -9.85 4.16
N GLY A 199 2.40 -9.47 2.89
CA GLY A 199 2.39 -8.06 2.50
C GLY A 199 1.19 -7.32 3.11
N LYS A 200 1.44 -6.22 3.82
CA LYS A 200 0.41 -5.44 4.53
C LYS A 200 -0.05 -4.20 3.77
N THR A 201 0.87 -3.55 3.07
CA THR A 201 0.61 -2.31 2.33
C THR A 201 1.39 -2.27 1.02
N GLY A 202 1.13 -1.28 0.18
CA GLY A 202 1.91 -1.01 -1.04
C GLY A 202 1.92 -2.14 -2.05
N ILE A 203 3.00 -2.23 -2.82
CA ILE A 203 3.26 -3.30 -3.80
C ILE A 203 3.36 -4.67 -3.12
N GLU A 204 3.92 -4.74 -1.92
CA GLU A 204 3.99 -5.97 -1.13
C GLU A 204 2.61 -6.59 -0.91
N ARG A 205 1.56 -5.76 -0.71
CA ARG A 205 0.18 -6.22 -0.58
C ARG A 205 -0.51 -6.44 -1.91
N ALA A 206 -0.36 -5.51 -2.84
CA ALA A 206 -1.04 -5.57 -4.14
C ALA A 206 -0.63 -6.80 -4.96
N TYR A 207 0.63 -7.21 -4.84
CA TYR A 207 1.21 -8.35 -5.55
C TYR A 207 1.58 -9.51 -4.61
N GLU A 208 0.91 -9.61 -3.44
CA GLU A 208 1.18 -10.65 -2.44
C GLU A 208 1.20 -12.05 -3.03
N ALA A 209 0.21 -12.41 -3.84
CA ALA A 209 0.08 -13.75 -4.42
C ALA A 209 1.26 -14.11 -5.34
N GLN A 210 1.80 -13.12 -6.07
CA GLN A 210 2.93 -13.29 -6.97
C GLN A 210 4.26 -13.32 -6.20
N LEU A 211 4.44 -12.37 -5.27
CA LEU A 211 5.66 -12.23 -4.48
C LEU A 211 5.88 -13.36 -3.49
N ARG A 212 4.81 -13.90 -2.91
CA ARG A 212 4.86 -14.96 -1.90
C ARG A 212 5.38 -16.28 -2.44
N GLY A 213 5.04 -16.62 -3.69
CA GLY A 213 5.30 -17.94 -4.26
C GLY A 213 4.34 -19.01 -3.75
N ARG A 214 4.74 -20.28 -3.90
CA ARG A 214 3.93 -21.44 -3.48
C ARG A 214 4.68 -22.28 -2.47
N VAL A 215 4.04 -22.56 -1.33
CA VAL A 215 4.57 -23.40 -0.26
C VAL A 215 4.80 -24.81 -0.76
N GLY A 216 5.97 -25.35 -0.49
CA GLY A 216 6.30 -26.77 -0.66
C GLY A 216 6.02 -27.56 0.60
N TYR A 217 6.17 -28.89 0.52
CA TYR A 217 5.95 -29.77 1.66
C TYR A 217 7.00 -30.86 1.71
N GLU A 218 7.53 -31.13 2.89
CA GLU A 218 8.29 -32.33 3.18
C GLU A 218 7.41 -33.29 3.97
N GLN A 219 7.30 -34.50 3.48
CA GLN A 219 6.62 -35.60 4.19
C GLN A 219 7.61 -36.21 5.17
N ILE A 220 7.39 -35.95 6.46
CA ILE A 220 8.27 -36.41 7.54
C ILE A 220 7.61 -37.57 8.25
N GLU A 221 8.33 -38.71 8.30
CA GLU A 221 7.96 -39.83 9.14
C GLU A 221 8.24 -39.47 10.60
N THR A 222 7.23 -39.63 11.47
CA THR A 222 7.34 -39.33 12.90
C THR A 222 7.09 -40.58 13.73
N ASN A 223 7.77 -40.71 14.89
CA ASN A 223 7.46 -41.74 15.87
C ASN A 223 6.17 -41.41 16.67
N VAL A 224 5.78 -42.31 17.58
CA VAL A 224 4.57 -42.19 18.44
C VAL A 224 4.58 -40.91 19.29
N GLN A 225 5.77 -40.38 19.62
CA GLN A 225 5.98 -39.14 20.37
C GLN A 225 6.00 -37.89 19.45
N GLY A 226 5.81 -38.06 18.12
CA GLY A 226 5.82 -36.96 17.16
C GLY A 226 7.22 -36.46 16.77
N ARG A 227 8.32 -37.18 17.13
CA ARG A 227 9.68 -36.83 16.72
C ARG A 227 9.93 -37.24 15.27
N ALA A 228 10.50 -36.35 14.49
CA ALA A 228 10.90 -36.62 13.11
C ALA A 228 11.98 -37.72 13.06
N LEU A 229 11.75 -38.75 12.23
CA LEU A 229 12.66 -39.85 11.98
C LEU A 229 13.42 -39.66 10.66
N ARG A 230 12.69 -39.47 9.57
CA ARG A 230 13.28 -39.25 8.23
C ARG A 230 12.28 -38.53 7.31
N THR A 231 12.77 -37.94 6.23
CA THR A 231 11.94 -37.41 5.14
C THR A 231 11.66 -38.54 4.13
N VAL A 232 10.39 -38.81 3.87
CA VAL A 232 9.94 -39.86 2.96
C VAL A 232 9.51 -39.34 1.60
N GLY A 233 9.21 -38.04 1.49
CA GLY A 233 8.85 -37.38 0.24
C GLY A 233 9.03 -35.87 0.33
N ARG A 234 9.16 -35.21 -0.84
CA ARG A 234 9.32 -33.75 -0.92
C ARG A 234 8.58 -33.20 -2.13
N VAL A 235 7.75 -32.18 -1.89
CA VAL A 235 7.21 -31.29 -2.91
C VAL A 235 7.98 -29.97 -2.77
N PRO A 236 8.83 -29.58 -3.73
CA PRO A 236 9.64 -28.38 -3.60
C PRO A 236 8.77 -27.12 -3.55
N ALA A 237 9.17 -26.14 -2.71
CA ALA A 237 8.59 -24.82 -2.72
C ALA A 237 8.92 -24.11 -4.05
N GLN A 238 7.99 -23.30 -4.54
CA GLN A 238 8.20 -22.46 -5.72
C GLN A 238 8.43 -21.03 -5.25
N PRO A 239 9.62 -20.43 -5.50
CA PRO A 239 9.90 -19.05 -5.15
C PRO A 239 8.88 -18.09 -5.75
N GLY A 240 8.68 -16.95 -5.09
CA GLY A 240 7.87 -15.87 -5.62
C GLY A 240 8.50 -15.23 -6.85
N ALA A 241 7.65 -14.62 -7.68
CA ALA A 241 8.09 -13.88 -8.85
C ALA A 241 8.74 -12.56 -8.45
N ASP A 242 9.85 -12.19 -9.09
CA ASP A 242 10.44 -10.87 -8.96
C ASP A 242 9.64 -9.83 -9.74
N LEU A 243 9.59 -8.62 -9.22
CA LEU A 243 8.91 -7.48 -9.84
C LEU A 243 9.92 -6.38 -10.21
N ARG A 244 9.75 -5.80 -11.39
CA ARG A 244 10.45 -4.58 -11.80
C ARG A 244 9.45 -3.44 -11.85
N LEU A 245 9.70 -2.41 -11.04
CA LEU A 245 8.88 -1.22 -10.96
C LEU A 245 9.31 -0.19 -12.02
N SER A 246 8.38 0.70 -12.35
CA SER A 246 8.61 1.89 -13.18
C SER A 246 9.29 3.03 -12.43
N ILE A 247 9.35 2.95 -11.09
CA ILE A 247 10.00 3.93 -10.23
C ILE A 247 11.49 4.06 -10.59
N ASP A 248 11.96 5.29 -10.66
CA ASP A 248 13.37 5.62 -10.75
C ASP A 248 13.89 6.05 -9.37
N ALA A 249 14.87 5.33 -8.83
CA ALA A 249 15.35 5.57 -7.48
C ALA A 249 16.03 6.94 -7.32
N GLU A 250 16.72 7.42 -8.35
CA GLU A 250 17.36 8.74 -8.29
C GLU A 250 16.33 9.86 -8.37
N LEU A 251 15.31 9.72 -9.24
CA LEU A 251 14.23 10.69 -9.31
C LEU A 251 13.44 10.73 -8.00
N GLN A 252 13.20 9.58 -7.36
CA GLN A 252 12.56 9.50 -6.05
C GLN A 252 13.36 10.24 -4.99
N ARG A 253 14.69 10.01 -4.91
CA ARG A 253 15.61 10.74 -4.00
C ARG A 253 15.61 12.24 -4.27
N ALA A 254 15.74 12.64 -5.54
CA ALA A 254 15.70 14.04 -5.94
C ALA A 254 14.37 14.70 -5.58
N THR A 255 13.26 13.98 -5.74
CA THR A 255 11.93 14.46 -5.37
C THR A 255 11.81 14.70 -3.86
N VAL A 256 12.28 13.76 -3.03
CA VAL A 256 12.29 13.95 -1.57
C VAL A 256 13.16 15.14 -1.17
N ALA A 257 14.36 15.24 -1.73
CA ALA A 257 15.27 16.37 -1.45
C ALA A 257 14.69 17.74 -1.85
N ALA A 258 13.93 17.79 -2.94
CA ALA A 258 13.29 19.03 -3.38
C ALA A 258 12.23 19.56 -2.39
N PHE A 259 11.67 18.72 -1.51
CA PHE A 259 10.79 19.15 -0.43
C PHE A 259 11.55 19.77 0.75
N GLY A 260 12.80 19.36 0.99
CA GLY A 260 13.54 19.75 2.20
C GLY A 260 12.76 19.34 3.46
N GLU A 261 12.44 20.31 4.31
CA GLU A 261 11.65 20.09 5.55
C GLU A 261 10.13 20.20 5.34
N LEU A 262 9.67 20.41 4.10
CA LEU A 262 8.26 20.57 3.81
C LEU A 262 7.53 19.22 3.81
N GLU A 263 6.31 19.22 4.33
CA GLU A 263 5.40 18.07 4.27
C GLU A 263 4.53 18.14 3.01
N GLY A 264 4.25 16.98 2.45
CA GLY A 264 3.38 16.96 1.27
C GLY A 264 3.56 15.71 0.42
N THR A 265 3.30 15.86 -0.86
CA THR A 265 3.36 14.73 -1.80
C THR A 265 3.67 15.23 -3.21
N ALA A 266 4.39 14.43 -3.96
CA ALA A 266 4.57 14.58 -5.40
C ALA A 266 4.43 13.25 -6.11
N VAL A 267 3.79 13.28 -7.25
CA VAL A 267 3.69 12.12 -8.16
C VAL A 267 4.21 12.57 -9.53
N ALA A 268 5.19 11.83 -10.06
CA ALA A 268 5.71 11.99 -11.41
C ALA A 268 5.35 10.77 -12.25
N MET A 269 4.89 10.99 -13.49
CA MET A 269 4.38 9.95 -14.38
C MET A 269 4.86 10.19 -15.82
N ASP A 270 5.25 9.15 -16.54
CA ASP A 270 5.41 9.24 -18.00
C ASP A 270 4.01 9.32 -18.65
N PRO A 271 3.66 10.44 -19.30
CA PRO A 271 2.34 10.62 -19.89
C PRO A 271 2.06 9.67 -21.05
N ARG A 272 3.10 9.13 -21.72
CA ARG A 272 2.99 8.27 -22.90
C ARG A 272 2.72 6.82 -22.56
N THR A 273 3.09 6.38 -21.33
CA THR A 273 2.96 4.99 -20.90
C THR A 273 2.00 4.83 -19.70
N GLY A 274 1.89 5.85 -18.85
CA GLY A 274 1.21 5.78 -17.56
C GLY A 274 2.10 5.27 -16.42
N GLU A 275 3.39 5.03 -16.68
CA GLU A 275 4.36 4.59 -15.69
C GLU A 275 4.59 5.67 -14.62
N ILE A 276 4.45 5.30 -13.36
CA ILE A 276 4.82 6.18 -12.23
C ILE A 276 6.34 6.16 -12.08
N LEU A 277 6.97 7.30 -12.28
CA LEU A 277 8.42 7.48 -12.22
C LEU A 277 8.90 7.79 -10.80
N ALA A 278 8.10 8.55 -10.03
CA ALA A 278 8.31 8.83 -8.62
C ALA A 278 6.96 9.00 -7.92
N LEU A 279 6.85 8.54 -6.67
CA LEU A 279 5.69 8.71 -5.81
C LEU A 279 6.18 8.97 -4.38
N VAL A 280 6.09 10.22 -3.95
CA VAL A 280 6.57 10.68 -2.66
C VAL A 280 5.40 11.11 -1.79
N SER A 281 5.43 10.72 -0.52
CA SER A 281 4.51 11.16 0.53
C SER A 281 5.31 11.44 1.79
N LEU A 282 5.31 12.68 2.26
CA LEU A 282 6.13 13.15 3.38
C LEU A 282 5.27 13.71 4.52
N PRO A 283 5.69 13.46 5.78
CA PRO A 283 6.81 12.61 6.18
C PRO A 283 6.55 11.15 5.88
N SER A 284 7.61 10.34 5.86
CA SER A 284 7.57 8.90 5.62
C SER A 284 7.98 8.11 6.88
N TYR A 285 8.11 6.80 6.79
CA TYR A 285 8.45 5.89 7.89
C TYR A 285 9.32 4.74 7.40
N ASP A 286 10.16 4.17 8.26
CA ASP A 286 10.96 2.99 7.89
C ASP A 286 10.11 1.71 7.92
N PRO A 287 9.89 1.05 6.76
CA PRO A 287 9.13 -0.21 6.67
C PRO A 287 9.84 -1.39 7.35
N ASN A 288 11.17 -1.33 7.55
CA ASN A 288 11.93 -2.37 8.24
C ASN A 288 11.48 -2.56 9.69
N LEU A 289 10.93 -1.53 10.34
CA LEU A 289 10.40 -1.62 11.70
C LEU A 289 9.26 -2.65 11.84
N PHE A 290 8.51 -2.90 10.77
CA PHE A 290 7.33 -3.77 10.80
C PHE A 290 7.63 -5.24 10.50
N VAL A 291 8.74 -5.54 9.83
CA VAL A 291 9.03 -6.88 9.29
C VAL A 291 9.05 -7.95 10.38
N ASN A 292 9.75 -7.72 11.48
CA ASN A 292 9.89 -8.68 12.57
C ASN A 292 9.02 -8.34 13.80
N GLY A 293 8.08 -7.40 13.64
CA GLY A 293 7.26 -6.82 14.70
C GLY A 293 7.84 -5.48 15.17
N ILE A 294 6.99 -4.46 15.17
CA ILE A 294 7.34 -3.10 15.64
C ILE A 294 7.21 -3.04 17.16
N SER A 295 8.12 -2.33 17.82
CA SER A 295 8.02 -2.09 19.26
C SER A 295 6.80 -1.21 19.60
N HIS A 296 6.24 -1.37 20.80
CA HIS A 296 5.13 -0.51 21.26
C HIS A 296 5.52 0.97 21.29
N ALA A 297 6.78 1.27 21.57
CA ALA A 297 7.28 2.66 21.62
C ALA A 297 7.33 3.26 20.20
N ASP A 298 7.90 2.56 19.24
CA ASP A 298 7.99 3.02 17.85
C ASP A 298 6.61 3.13 17.20
N TYR A 299 5.73 2.14 17.45
CA TYR A 299 4.37 2.18 16.94
C TYR A 299 3.58 3.35 17.50
N ARG A 300 3.69 3.63 18.81
CA ARG A 300 3.07 4.78 19.44
C ARG A 300 3.60 6.08 18.86
N ALA A 301 4.91 6.22 18.68
CA ALA A 301 5.53 7.39 18.06
C ALA A 301 4.98 7.67 16.65
N LEU A 302 4.76 6.61 15.84
CA LEU A 302 4.13 6.76 14.53
C LEU A 302 2.65 7.14 14.60
N GLN A 303 1.87 6.57 15.54
CA GLN A 303 0.44 6.83 15.68
C GLN A 303 0.14 8.22 16.25
N GLU A 304 0.94 8.68 17.23
CA GLU A 304 0.76 9.98 17.89
C GLU A 304 1.37 11.14 17.07
N ASN A 305 2.13 10.85 16.01
CA ASN A 305 2.72 11.88 15.16
C ASN A 305 1.63 12.65 14.39
N PRO A 306 1.46 13.97 14.65
CA PRO A 306 0.42 14.78 14.01
C PRO A 306 0.57 14.86 12.49
N SER A 307 1.78 14.69 11.97
CA SER A 307 2.08 14.68 10.54
C SER A 307 1.74 13.36 9.85
N ARG A 308 1.30 12.33 10.61
CA ARG A 308 0.78 11.06 10.10
C ARG A 308 1.69 10.40 9.05
N PRO A 309 2.91 9.97 9.40
CA PRO A 309 3.89 9.45 8.44
C PRO A 309 3.43 8.20 7.69
N GLN A 310 2.53 7.39 8.24
CA GLN A 310 1.96 6.21 7.58
C GLN A 310 0.85 6.54 6.55
N PHE A 311 0.38 7.80 6.52
CA PHE A 311 -0.69 8.19 5.61
C PHE A 311 -0.13 8.48 4.21
N ASN A 312 -0.45 7.63 3.23
CA ASN A 312 -0.05 7.83 1.83
C ASN A 312 -0.84 8.97 1.19
N ARG A 313 -0.25 10.17 1.21
CA ARG A 313 -0.88 11.40 0.68
C ARG A 313 -1.11 11.36 -0.83
N ALA A 314 -0.31 10.59 -1.56
CA ALA A 314 -0.44 10.49 -3.02
C ALA A 314 -1.71 9.76 -3.45
N VAL A 315 -2.09 8.73 -2.70
CA VAL A 315 -3.16 7.77 -3.04
C VAL A 315 -4.43 8.02 -2.23
N LEU A 316 -4.28 8.42 -0.96
CA LEU A 316 -5.39 8.63 -0.01
C LEU A 316 -5.69 10.12 0.24
N GLY A 317 -4.72 11.00 -0.02
CA GLY A 317 -4.77 12.41 0.35
C GLY A 317 -5.69 13.23 -0.56
N GLY A 318 -6.98 13.33 -0.20
CA GLY A 318 -7.90 14.23 -0.91
C GLY A 318 -7.66 15.70 -0.56
N VAL A 319 -7.30 16.51 -1.56
CA VAL A 319 -7.15 17.98 -1.45
C VAL A 319 -8.12 18.69 -2.39
N ALA A 320 -8.55 19.89 -2.02
CA ALA A 320 -9.27 20.75 -2.97
C ALA A 320 -8.30 21.13 -4.10
N PRO A 321 -8.62 20.90 -5.39
CA PRO A 321 -7.66 21.12 -6.48
C PRO A 321 -7.33 22.61 -6.69
N GLY A 322 -8.16 23.51 -6.22
CA GLY A 322 -8.00 24.93 -6.48
C GLY A 322 -7.86 25.22 -7.96
N SER A 323 -7.05 26.22 -8.29
CA SER A 323 -6.85 26.64 -9.68
C SER A 323 -6.17 25.61 -10.60
N THR A 324 -5.68 24.45 -10.08
CA THR A 324 -5.17 23.38 -10.95
C THR A 324 -6.26 22.68 -11.74
N LEU A 325 -7.54 22.86 -11.36
CA LEU A 325 -8.70 22.37 -12.11
C LEU A 325 -8.96 23.16 -13.41
N LYS A 326 -8.49 24.42 -13.49
CA LYS A 326 -8.86 25.36 -14.57
C LYS A 326 -8.53 24.89 -15.99
N PRO A 327 -7.38 24.26 -16.29
CA PRO A 327 -7.11 23.70 -17.61
C PRO A 327 -8.17 22.71 -18.07
N PHE A 328 -8.65 21.86 -17.15
CA PHE A 328 -9.68 20.85 -17.44
C PHE A 328 -11.05 21.49 -17.69
N LEU A 329 -11.41 22.50 -16.92
CA LEU A 329 -12.67 23.26 -17.15
C LEU A 329 -12.62 24.08 -18.42
N ALA A 330 -11.46 24.66 -18.79
CA ALA A 330 -11.30 25.35 -20.05
C ALA A 330 -11.50 24.38 -21.24
N LEU A 331 -10.89 23.19 -21.18
CA LEU A 331 -11.10 22.14 -22.17
C LEU A 331 -12.57 21.73 -22.28
N ALA A 332 -13.22 21.51 -21.13
CA ALA A 332 -14.64 21.15 -21.09
C ALA A 332 -15.53 22.25 -21.69
N GLY A 333 -15.22 23.52 -21.42
CA GLY A 333 -15.94 24.66 -22.02
C GLY A 333 -15.79 24.75 -23.54
N LEU A 334 -14.60 24.45 -24.06
CA LEU A 334 -14.33 24.39 -25.49
C LEU A 334 -15.01 23.18 -26.15
N ASP A 335 -14.82 21.97 -25.59
CA ASP A 335 -15.35 20.72 -26.14
C ASP A 335 -16.89 20.67 -26.13
N SER A 336 -17.50 21.29 -25.11
CA SER A 336 -18.95 21.40 -25.02
C SER A 336 -19.54 22.48 -25.97
N GLY A 337 -18.70 23.26 -26.64
CA GLY A 337 -19.12 24.36 -27.51
C GLY A 337 -19.66 25.59 -26.78
N VAL A 338 -19.60 25.64 -25.44
CA VAL A 338 -20.02 26.80 -24.63
C VAL A 338 -19.07 27.98 -24.82
N ARG A 339 -17.81 27.67 -25.15
CA ARG A 339 -16.81 28.67 -25.53
C ARG A 339 -16.11 28.26 -26.81
N LYS A 340 -15.74 29.26 -27.59
CA LYS A 340 -14.78 29.17 -28.68
C LYS A 340 -13.41 29.70 -28.20
N PRO A 341 -12.29 29.33 -28.84
CA PRO A 341 -10.96 29.80 -28.46
C PRO A 341 -10.80 31.31 -28.38
N GLU A 342 -11.53 32.06 -29.22
CA GLU A 342 -11.52 33.52 -29.34
C GLU A 342 -12.46 34.24 -28.40
N ASP A 343 -13.41 33.54 -27.77
CA ASP A 343 -14.40 34.13 -26.87
C ASP A 343 -13.74 34.75 -25.65
N ARG A 344 -14.15 35.97 -25.31
CA ARG A 344 -13.59 36.75 -24.21
C ARG A 344 -14.64 37.09 -23.16
N THR A 345 -14.24 36.94 -21.90
CA THR A 345 -15.01 37.37 -20.72
C THR A 345 -14.31 38.58 -20.08
N LEU A 346 -15.05 39.60 -19.71
CA LEU A 346 -14.50 40.77 -19.03
C LEU A 346 -14.33 40.48 -17.54
N SER A 347 -13.09 40.48 -17.06
CA SER A 347 -12.74 40.36 -15.64
C SER A 347 -12.57 41.74 -15.02
N THR A 348 -13.49 42.10 -14.12
CA THR A 348 -13.48 43.38 -13.37
C THR A 348 -13.00 43.23 -11.94
N GLY A 349 -12.52 42.04 -11.55
CA GLY A 349 -12.04 41.73 -10.20
C GLY A 349 -13.10 41.19 -9.25
N MET A 350 -14.37 41.36 -9.57
CA MET A 350 -15.52 40.83 -8.80
C MET A 350 -16.56 40.24 -9.74
N PHE A 351 -17.13 39.12 -9.29
CA PHE A 351 -18.24 38.46 -9.98
C PHE A 351 -19.46 38.42 -9.05
N TYR A 352 -20.64 38.73 -9.57
CA TYR A 352 -21.91 38.70 -8.83
C TYR A 352 -22.90 37.79 -9.53
N LEU A 353 -23.54 36.92 -8.78
CA LEU A 353 -24.68 36.18 -9.28
C LEU A 353 -25.88 37.11 -9.45
N PRO A 354 -26.64 37.02 -10.57
CA PRO A 354 -27.88 37.77 -10.76
C PRO A 354 -28.80 37.62 -9.56
N GLY A 355 -29.35 38.74 -9.09
CA GLY A 355 -30.28 38.79 -7.96
C GLY A 355 -29.65 38.60 -6.58
N THR A 356 -28.31 38.55 -6.45
CA THR A 356 -27.62 38.45 -5.16
C THR A 356 -26.66 39.61 -4.91
N ARG A 357 -26.46 39.96 -3.62
CA ARG A 357 -25.43 40.93 -3.21
C ARG A 357 -24.07 40.26 -2.88
N ARG A 358 -24.02 38.94 -2.90
CA ARG A 358 -22.80 38.20 -2.62
C ARG A 358 -21.90 38.25 -3.84
N GLY A 359 -20.66 38.77 -3.66
CA GLY A 359 -19.64 38.82 -4.68
C GLY A 359 -18.58 37.71 -4.46
N TRP A 360 -18.02 37.23 -5.56
CA TRP A 360 -16.85 36.33 -5.61
C TRP A 360 -15.67 37.11 -6.20
N GLY A 361 -14.56 37.17 -5.47
CA GLY A 361 -13.36 37.90 -5.88
C GLY A 361 -12.51 37.15 -6.88
N ASP A 362 -11.83 37.91 -7.73
CA ASP A 362 -10.74 37.37 -8.55
C ASP A 362 -9.41 37.33 -7.80
N SER A 363 -8.39 36.74 -8.40
CA SER A 363 -7.00 36.72 -7.91
C SER A 363 -6.40 38.13 -7.85
N HIS A 364 -6.80 39.01 -8.76
CA HIS A 364 -6.39 40.42 -8.82
C HIS A 364 -7.60 41.34 -8.59
N ARG A 365 -7.52 42.23 -7.60
CA ARG A 365 -8.64 43.11 -7.20
C ARG A 365 -9.15 44.04 -8.31
N GLY A 366 -8.26 44.48 -9.18
CA GLY A 366 -8.60 45.34 -10.33
C GLY A 366 -9.15 44.58 -11.54
N GLY A 367 -9.22 43.24 -11.45
CA GLY A 367 -9.58 42.41 -12.60
C GLY A 367 -8.41 42.25 -13.60
N HIS A 368 -8.68 41.43 -14.62
CA HIS A 368 -7.69 41.09 -15.65
C HIS A 368 -8.04 41.65 -17.04
N GLY A 369 -9.17 42.41 -17.12
CA GLY A 369 -9.71 42.91 -18.38
C GLY A 369 -10.26 41.79 -19.25
N TRP A 370 -10.27 42.01 -20.57
CA TRP A 370 -10.73 40.99 -21.52
C TRP A 370 -9.86 39.73 -21.52
N THR A 371 -10.47 38.61 -21.26
CA THR A 371 -9.79 37.34 -20.97
C THR A 371 -10.40 36.22 -21.81
N ASP A 372 -9.60 35.61 -22.67
CA ASP A 372 -9.90 34.37 -23.39
C ASP A 372 -9.47 33.12 -22.61
N ALA A 373 -9.67 31.92 -23.17
CA ALA A 373 -9.32 30.65 -22.53
C ALA A 373 -7.80 30.56 -22.20
N ARG A 374 -6.90 31.02 -23.08
CA ARG A 374 -5.45 30.98 -22.87
C ARG A 374 -5.03 31.87 -21.70
N LYS A 375 -5.47 33.13 -21.72
CA LYS A 375 -5.18 34.07 -20.65
C LYS A 375 -5.80 33.66 -19.32
N SER A 376 -7.00 33.07 -19.34
CA SER A 376 -7.68 32.59 -18.13
C SER A 376 -6.86 31.53 -17.39
N ILE A 377 -6.17 30.65 -18.12
CA ILE A 377 -5.26 29.64 -17.57
C ILE A 377 -3.96 30.30 -17.08
N ALA A 378 -3.32 31.12 -17.93
CA ALA A 378 -2.02 31.75 -17.64
C ALA A 378 -2.05 32.63 -16.38
N ASP A 379 -3.00 33.56 -16.31
CA ASP A 379 -3.15 34.53 -15.23
C ASP A 379 -4.04 34.02 -14.09
N SER A 380 -4.58 32.79 -14.25
CA SER A 380 -5.46 32.13 -13.26
C SER A 380 -6.72 32.92 -12.92
N VAL A 381 -7.40 33.49 -13.92
CA VAL A 381 -8.53 34.40 -13.79
C VAL A 381 -9.77 33.67 -13.26
N ASN A 382 -10.26 33.99 -12.06
CA ASN A 382 -11.41 33.34 -11.45
C ASN A 382 -12.72 33.70 -12.13
N THR A 383 -12.92 34.99 -12.44
CA THR A 383 -14.17 35.52 -13.01
C THR A 383 -14.53 34.86 -14.35
N TYR A 384 -13.53 34.49 -15.17
CA TYR A 384 -13.74 33.70 -16.38
C TYR A 384 -14.39 32.34 -16.06
N TYR A 385 -13.90 31.63 -15.05
CA TYR A 385 -14.41 30.30 -14.70
C TYR A 385 -15.74 30.36 -13.96
N TYR A 386 -16.02 31.41 -13.19
CA TYR A 386 -17.35 31.62 -12.59
C TYR A 386 -18.42 31.74 -13.67
N GLN A 387 -18.17 32.55 -14.69
CA GLN A 387 -19.11 32.72 -15.82
C GLN A 387 -19.21 31.42 -16.64
N LEU A 388 -18.07 30.83 -17.01
CA LEU A 388 -18.02 29.57 -17.77
C LEU A 388 -18.85 28.46 -17.09
N ALA A 389 -18.69 28.29 -15.78
CA ALA A 389 -19.40 27.24 -15.05
C ALA A 389 -20.90 27.44 -14.98
N LEU A 390 -21.38 28.69 -14.88
CA LEU A 390 -22.82 28.99 -14.96
C LEU A 390 -23.38 28.74 -16.35
N ASP A 391 -22.61 29.09 -17.39
CA ASP A 391 -23.01 28.87 -18.77
C ASP A 391 -23.02 27.38 -19.15
N MET A 392 -22.12 26.57 -18.57
CA MET A 392 -22.09 25.12 -18.75
C MET A 392 -23.18 24.38 -17.98
N GLY A 393 -23.46 24.81 -16.75
CA GLY A 393 -24.27 24.06 -15.79
C GLY A 393 -23.50 22.89 -15.14
N ILE A 394 -23.96 22.48 -13.94
CA ILE A 394 -23.25 21.47 -13.13
C ILE A 394 -23.23 20.08 -13.79
N GLU A 395 -24.32 19.70 -14.46
CA GLU A 395 -24.46 18.39 -15.09
C GLU A 395 -23.42 18.19 -16.19
N ARG A 396 -23.18 19.21 -17.01
CA ARG A 396 -22.18 19.15 -18.08
C ARG A 396 -20.77 19.20 -17.52
N ILE A 397 -20.53 19.98 -16.46
CA ILE A 397 -19.25 20.00 -15.74
C ILE A 397 -18.95 18.61 -15.18
N GLU A 398 -19.91 17.96 -14.54
CA GLU A 398 -19.79 16.61 -14.00
C GLU A 398 -19.42 15.60 -15.10
N GLU A 399 -20.14 15.59 -16.22
CA GLU A 399 -19.90 14.71 -17.36
C GLU A 399 -18.44 14.76 -17.84
N TYR A 400 -17.92 15.99 -18.09
CA TYR A 400 -16.56 16.16 -18.58
C TYR A 400 -15.51 15.80 -17.53
N LEU A 401 -15.70 16.18 -16.28
CA LEU A 401 -14.74 15.91 -15.22
C LEU A 401 -14.65 14.42 -14.88
N VAL A 402 -15.76 13.68 -14.93
CA VAL A 402 -15.75 12.22 -14.83
C VAL A 402 -14.97 11.59 -16.01
N ARG A 403 -15.18 12.09 -17.24
CA ARG A 403 -14.42 11.66 -18.44
C ARG A 403 -12.91 11.90 -18.25
N TYR A 404 -12.51 12.95 -17.54
CA TYR A 404 -11.11 13.27 -17.25
C TYR A 404 -10.53 12.48 -16.06
N GLY A 405 -11.33 11.59 -15.45
CA GLY A 405 -10.91 10.68 -14.40
C GLY A 405 -11.04 11.21 -12.98
N PHE A 406 -11.73 12.34 -12.78
CA PHE A 406 -12.00 12.86 -11.43
C PHE A 406 -13.20 12.18 -10.77
N GLY A 407 -13.18 12.07 -9.43
CA GLY A 407 -14.25 11.46 -8.65
C GLY A 407 -14.30 9.92 -8.72
N GLN A 408 -13.28 9.28 -9.26
CA GLN A 408 -13.19 7.82 -9.40
C GLN A 408 -11.75 7.35 -9.19
N ALA A 409 -11.57 6.06 -8.85
CA ALA A 409 -10.25 5.47 -8.71
C ALA A 409 -9.49 5.54 -10.05
N THR A 410 -8.18 5.78 -10.00
CA THR A 410 -7.33 5.78 -11.19
C THR A 410 -7.04 4.37 -11.69
N GLY A 411 -7.18 3.38 -10.79
CA GLY A 411 -6.86 1.98 -11.04
C GLY A 411 -5.37 1.68 -10.93
N VAL A 412 -4.61 2.51 -10.21
CA VAL A 412 -3.20 2.21 -9.90
C VAL A 412 -3.08 0.86 -9.21
N ASP A 413 -1.98 0.19 -9.42
CA ASP A 413 -1.68 -1.11 -8.82
C ASP A 413 -1.22 -1.00 -7.35
N LEU A 414 -1.93 -0.19 -6.57
CA LEU A 414 -1.82 -0.08 -5.12
C LEU A 414 -3.19 -0.33 -4.46
N VAL A 415 -3.18 -0.87 -3.26
CA VAL A 415 -4.41 -1.12 -2.51
C VAL A 415 -4.91 0.14 -1.79
N GLY A 416 -6.24 0.25 -1.66
CA GLY A 416 -6.85 1.29 -0.84
C GLY A 416 -6.88 2.67 -1.46
N GLU A 417 -6.86 2.78 -2.80
CA GLU A 417 -6.96 4.07 -3.50
C GLU A 417 -8.28 4.80 -3.18
N ALA A 418 -8.18 6.08 -2.85
CA ALA A 418 -9.34 6.94 -2.64
C ALA A 418 -9.90 7.46 -3.98
N THR A 419 -11.22 7.42 -4.13
CA THR A 419 -11.92 7.96 -5.31
C THR A 419 -11.96 9.49 -5.34
N GLY A 420 -11.61 10.16 -4.25
CA GLY A 420 -11.83 11.58 -4.10
C GLY A 420 -13.32 11.93 -3.95
N ILE A 421 -13.65 13.21 -4.11
CA ILE A 421 -15.02 13.72 -4.14
C ILE A 421 -15.13 14.69 -5.31
N LEU A 422 -15.98 14.37 -6.28
CA LEU A 422 -16.50 15.30 -7.27
C LEU A 422 -17.85 15.80 -6.74
N PRO A 423 -17.96 17.07 -6.29
CA PRO A 423 -19.21 17.59 -5.75
C PRO A 423 -20.26 17.72 -6.84
N THR A 424 -21.39 17.04 -6.68
CA THR A 424 -22.53 17.05 -7.58
C THR A 424 -23.82 17.30 -6.81
N PRO A 425 -24.94 17.65 -7.47
CA PRO A 425 -26.24 17.75 -6.81
C PRO A 425 -26.62 16.46 -6.06
N ALA A 426 -26.38 15.29 -6.68
CA ALA A 426 -26.67 14.00 -6.08
C ALA A 426 -25.80 13.75 -4.85
N TRP A 427 -24.48 14.01 -4.94
CA TRP A 427 -23.55 13.89 -3.83
C TRP A 427 -23.94 14.80 -2.65
N LYS A 428 -24.25 16.09 -2.94
CA LYS A 428 -24.63 17.06 -1.90
C LYS A 428 -25.92 16.65 -1.19
N MET A 429 -26.92 16.19 -1.94
CA MET A 429 -28.16 15.69 -1.38
C MET A 429 -27.93 14.45 -0.50
N ALA A 430 -27.10 13.50 -0.95
CA ALA A 430 -26.81 12.28 -0.20
C ALA A 430 -26.01 12.55 1.10
N GLN A 431 -25.01 13.43 1.05
CA GLN A 431 -24.10 13.66 2.18
C GLN A 431 -24.55 14.76 3.14
N ARG A 432 -25.23 15.81 2.65
CA ARG A 432 -25.61 17.00 3.44
C ARG A 432 -27.09 17.19 3.57
N ARG A 433 -27.91 16.47 2.79
CA ARG A 433 -29.37 16.65 2.69
C ARG A 433 -29.77 18.07 2.27
N GLU A 434 -28.94 18.69 1.45
CA GLU A 434 -29.13 20.04 0.93
C GLU A 434 -29.23 20.02 -0.59
N ARG A 435 -30.07 20.92 -1.14
CA ARG A 435 -30.16 21.13 -2.59
C ARG A 435 -28.95 21.88 -3.12
N TRP A 436 -28.68 21.71 -4.39
CA TRP A 436 -27.65 22.45 -5.12
C TRP A 436 -28.10 23.88 -5.41
N TYR A 437 -27.20 24.83 -5.25
CA TYR A 437 -27.40 26.23 -5.55
C TYR A 437 -26.41 26.72 -6.61
N PRO A 438 -26.74 27.79 -7.43
CA PRO A 438 -25.78 28.35 -8.37
C PRO A 438 -24.45 28.78 -7.76
N GLY A 439 -24.47 29.21 -6.49
CA GLY A 439 -23.22 29.51 -5.75
C GLY A 439 -22.33 28.31 -5.48
N ASP A 440 -22.88 27.10 -5.45
CA ASP A 440 -22.06 25.88 -5.35
C ASP A 440 -21.31 25.66 -6.68
N THR A 441 -21.97 25.85 -7.82
CA THR A 441 -21.36 25.78 -9.16
C THR A 441 -20.22 26.81 -9.30
N VAL A 442 -20.41 28.03 -8.81
CA VAL A 442 -19.36 29.06 -8.79
C VAL A 442 -18.16 28.62 -7.95
N ASN A 443 -18.39 28.06 -6.76
CA ASN A 443 -17.29 27.62 -5.89
C ASN A 443 -16.49 26.47 -6.51
N ILE A 444 -17.18 25.46 -7.08
CA ILE A 444 -16.50 24.29 -7.66
C ILE A 444 -15.72 24.65 -8.93
N SER A 445 -16.11 25.71 -9.64
CA SER A 445 -15.43 26.11 -10.89
C SER A 445 -13.99 26.57 -10.72
N ILE A 446 -13.60 26.91 -9.50
CA ILE A 446 -12.23 27.25 -9.14
C ILE A 446 -11.57 26.19 -8.23
N GLY A 447 -12.17 24.98 -8.20
CA GLY A 447 -11.67 23.86 -7.42
C GLY A 447 -11.76 24.06 -5.91
N GLN A 448 -12.73 24.83 -5.42
CA GLN A 448 -12.98 25.07 -4.00
C GLN A 448 -14.32 24.41 -3.57
N GLY A 449 -14.64 24.49 -2.29
CA GLY A 449 -15.82 23.84 -1.71
C GLY A 449 -15.53 22.41 -1.28
N ASP A 450 -16.43 21.48 -1.59
CA ASP A 450 -16.35 20.08 -1.12
C ASP A 450 -15.45 19.16 -1.96
N TRP A 451 -14.73 19.72 -2.92
CA TRP A 451 -13.79 18.98 -3.74
C TRP A 451 -12.76 18.22 -2.91
N LYS A 452 -12.53 16.95 -3.30
CA LYS A 452 -11.34 16.19 -2.88
C LYS A 452 -10.79 15.44 -4.07
N VAL A 453 -9.57 15.78 -4.50
CA VAL A 453 -8.84 15.12 -5.59
C VAL A 453 -7.55 14.58 -5.02
N THR A 454 -7.18 13.37 -5.40
CA THR A 454 -5.86 12.85 -5.03
C THR A 454 -4.79 13.39 -5.98
N PRO A 455 -3.53 13.56 -5.53
CA PRO A 455 -2.41 13.91 -6.40
C PRO A 455 -2.25 12.94 -7.58
N LEU A 456 -2.59 11.68 -7.38
CA LEU A 456 -2.58 10.65 -8.41
C LEU A 456 -3.62 10.93 -9.51
N GLN A 457 -4.85 11.33 -9.15
CA GLN A 457 -5.86 11.78 -10.12
C GLN A 457 -5.38 13.02 -10.88
N MET A 458 -4.75 13.96 -10.19
CA MET A 458 -4.23 15.19 -10.80
C MET A 458 -3.14 14.89 -11.82
N VAL A 459 -2.16 14.04 -11.50
CA VAL A 459 -1.09 13.69 -12.44
C VAL A 459 -1.61 12.88 -13.61
N ARG A 460 -2.60 11.99 -13.40
CA ARG A 460 -3.25 11.23 -14.46
C ARG A 460 -3.93 12.15 -15.47
N GLY A 461 -4.74 13.10 -14.98
CA GLY A 461 -5.38 14.10 -15.84
C GLY A 461 -4.36 14.99 -16.56
N THR A 462 -3.31 15.43 -15.85
CA THR A 462 -2.21 16.23 -16.42
C THR A 462 -1.49 15.46 -17.53
N GLY A 463 -1.24 14.16 -17.33
CA GLY A 463 -0.67 13.27 -18.34
C GLY A 463 -1.54 13.18 -19.59
N ALA A 464 -2.88 13.16 -19.42
CA ALA A 464 -3.78 13.17 -20.58
C ALA A 464 -3.72 14.47 -21.38
N LEU A 465 -3.60 15.63 -20.71
CA LEU A 465 -3.37 16.91 -21.40
C LEU A 465 -2.03 16.93 -22.15
N ALA A 466 -1.02 16.26 -21.61
CA ALA A 466 0.30 16.13 -22.22
C ALA A 466 0.30 15.14 -23.41
N ASP A 467 -0.41 14.03 -23.33
CA ASP A 467 -0.44 12.94 -24.32
C ASP A 467 -1.64 13.06 -25.28
N ALA A 468 -1.84 14.24 -25.84
CA ALA A 468 -2.87 14.51 -26.86
C ALA A 468 -4.28 13.97 -26.48
N GLY A 469 -4.68 14.12 -25.22
CA GLY A 469 -5.97 13.71 -24.73
C GLY A 469 -6.10 12.23 -24.37
N ARG A 470 -5.03 11.45 -24.32
CA ARG A 470 -5.06 10.03 -23.98
C ARG A 470 -4.93 9.81 -22.47
N LEU A 471 -6.02 9.47 -21.79
CA LEU A 471 -6.07 9.20 -20.36
C LEU A 471 -5.60 7.76 -20.09
N ARG A 472 -4.39 7.61 -19.59
CA ARG A 472 -3.77 6.32 -19.29
C ARG A 472 -4.02 5.88 -17.86
N ARG A 473 -3.99 4.59 -17.61
CA ARG A 473 -3.98 4.02 -16.28
C ARG A 473 -2.59 4.19 -15.66
N PRO A 474 -2.44 4.87 -14.49
CA PRO A 474 -1.18 4.89 -13.77
C PRO A 474 -0.81 3.48 -13.28
N HIS A 475 0.47 3.13 -13.34
CA HIS A 475 0.94 1.85 -12.83
C HIS A 475 2.39 1.93 -12.35
N LEU A 476 2.73 1.05 -11.41
CA LEU A 476 4.04 0.94 -10.79
C LEU A 476 4.82 -0.27 -11.30
N VAL A 477 4.15 -1.40 -11.58
CA VAL A 477 4.85 -2.61 -12.03
C VAL A 477 4.92 -2.65 -13.54
N GLN A 478 6.14 -2.62 -14.07
CA GLN A 478 6.43 -2.74 -15.51
C GLN A 478 6.45 -4.19 -15.96
N ALA A 479 7.15 -5.06 -15.22
CA ALA A 479 7.43 -6.43 -15.62
C ALA A 479 7.58 -7.35 -14.42
N ARG A 480 7.39 -8.63 -14.65
CA ARG A 480 7.67 -9.70 -13.69
C ARG A 480 8.58 -10.75 -14.31
N ARG A 481 9.27 -11.52 -13.48
CA ARG A 481 9.92 -12.76 -13.86
C ARG A 481 9.66 -13.84 -12.80
N ASP A 482 9.36 -15.04 -13.23
CA ASP A 482 8.96 -16.12 -12.31
C ASP A 482 10.15 -16.82 -11.63
N ARG A 483 11.36 -16.61 -12.17
CA ARG A 483 12.62 -17.15 -11.63
C ARG A 483 13.74 -16.16 -11.91
N PHE A 484 14.76 -16.16 -11.06
CA PHE A 484 15.92 -15.25 -11.17
C PHE A 484 16.61 -15.30 -12.55
N ASP A 485 16.66 -16.46 -13.18
CA ASP A 485 17.27 -16.69 -14.51
C ASP A 485 16.30 -16.55 -15.68
N ALA A 486 15.00 -16.27 -15.40
CA ALA A 486 14.00 -16.09 -16.43
C ALA A 486 14.05 -14.67 -17.02
N PRO A 487 13.63 -14.49 -18.29
CA PRO A 487 13.48 -13.16 -18.88
C PRO A 487 12.35 -12.39 -18.19
N TRP A 488 12.47 -11.06 -18.20
CA TRP A 488 11.42 -10.17 -17.74
C TRP A 488 10.22 -10.19 -18.72
N THR A 489 9.03 -10.44 -18.21
CA THR A 489 7.77 -10.41 -18.96
C THR A 489 7.04 -9.13 -18.63
N PRO A 490 6.84 -8.20 -19.58
CA PRO A 490 6.08 -6.98 -19.36
C PRO A 490 4.63 -7.28 -18.95
N LEU A 491 4.07 -6.48 -18.04
CA LEU A 491 2.66 -6.57 -17.70
C LEU A 491 1.83 -5.74 -18.68
N PRO A 492 0.79 -6.33 -19.29
CA PRO A 492 -0.05 -5.62 -20.23
C PRO A 492 -0.83 -4.49 -19.55
N GLN A 493 -0.90 -3.34 -20.22
CA GLN A 493 -1.67 -2.19 -19.77
C GLN A 493 -2.92 -2.01 -20.66
N PRO A 494 -4.03 -1.54 -20.09
CA PRO A 494 -5.23 -1.26 -20.89
C PRO A 494 -4.98 -0.11 -21.88
N ALA A 495 -5.73 -0.12 -22.98
CA ALA A 495 -5.72 0.99 -23.92
C ALA A 495 -6.16 2.29 -23.24
N PRO A 496 -5.57 3.45 -23.58
CA PRO A 496 -5.98 4.73 -23.03
C PRO A 496 -7.38 5.14 -23.50
N SER A 497 -8.11 5.84 -22.64
CA SER A 497 -9.42 6.44 -22.98
C SER A 497 -9.22 7.88 -23.47
N PRO A 498 -9.92 8.35 -24.53
CA PRO A 498 -9.82 9.72 -24.97
C PRO A 498 -10.58 10.65 -24.00
N ILE A 499 -9.96 11.79 -23.63
CA ILE A 499 -10.63 12.85 -22.88
C ILE A 499 -11.25 13.92 -23.80
N SER A 500 -10.67 14.09 -25.00
CA SER A 500 -11.13 15.02 -26.03
C SER A 500 -10.76 14.48 -27.41
N ASP A 501 -11.65 14.68 -28.40
CA ASP A 501 -11.41 14.36 -29.82
C ASP A 501 -11.00 15.62 -30.63
N ARG A 502 -10.68 16.73 -29.92
CA ARG A 502 -10.39 18.04 -30.49
C ARG A 502 -8.94 18.47 -30.20
N PRO A 503 -8.00 18.13 -31.08
CA PRO A 503 -6.59 18.52 -30.91
C PRO A 503 -6.38 20.04 -30.86
N ASP A 504 -7.20 20.81 -31.57
CA ASP A 504 -7.20 22.27 -31.57
C ASP A 504 -7.57 22.84 -30.18
N HIS A 505 -8.53 22.26 -29.47
CA HIS A 505 -8.89 22.65 -28.11
C HIS A 505 -7.82 22.29 -27.10
N LEU A 506 -7.23 21.09 -27.22
CA LEU A 506 -6.08 20.68 -26.42
C LEU A 506 -4.90 21.63 -26.61
N GLN A 507 -4.66 22.10 -27.85
CA GLN A 507 -3.60 23.07 -28.15
C GLN A 507 -3.85 24.41 -27.44
N VAL A 508 -5.09 24.92 -27.41
CA VAL A 508 -5.46 26.15 -26.67
C VAL A 508 -5.12 26.01 -25.17
N VAL A 509 -5.48 24.88 -24.56
CA VAL A 509 -5.18 24.62 -23.15
C VAL A 509 -3.68 24.53 -22.92
N ARG A 510 -2.95 23.81 -23.78
CA ARG A 510 -1.49 23.71 -23.73
C ARG A 510 -0.80 25.07 -23.79
N GLU A 511 -1.22 25.95 -24.73
CA GLU A 511 -0.70 27.31 -24.85
C GLU A 511 -0.94 28.13 -23.58
N GLY A 512 -2.13 28.03 -22.97
CA GLY A 512 -2.42 28.66 -21.69
C GLY A 512 -1.54 28.13 -20.54
N MET A 513 -1.30 26.81 -20.50
CA MET A 513 -0.42 26.19 -19.51
C MET A 513 1.06 26.59 -19.73
N ILE A 514 1.53 26.71 -20.98
CA ILE A 514 2.86 27.24 -21.29
C ILE A 514 2.96 28.69 -20.83
N ALA A 515 1.95 29.50 -21.11
CA ALA A 515 1.93 30.90 -20.70
C ALA A 515 1.90 31.10 -19.18
N THR A 516 1.41 30.14 -18.41
CA THR A 516 1.50 30.13 -16.93
C THR A 516 2.95 30.21 -16.45
N VAL A 517 3.90 29.57 -17.18
CA VAL A 517 5.32 29.52 -16.82
C VAL A 517 6.15 30.51 -17.61
N HIS A 518 5.85 30.72 -18.90
CA HIS A 518 6.70 31.53 -19.81
C HIS A 518 6.06 32.84 -20.27
N GLY A 519 4.77 33.05 -19.96
CA GLY A 519 4.06 34.28 -20.32
C GLY A 519 4.30 35.44 -19.35
N PRO A 520 4.06 36.70 -19.78
CA PRO A 520 4.33 37.89 -18.96
C PRO A 520 3.50 37.98 -17.68
N GLY A 521 2.26 37.47 -17.69
CA GLY A 521 1.33 37.41 -16.54
C GLY A 521 1.35 36.09 -15.80
N GLY A 522 2.18 35.12 -16.19
CA GLY A 522 2.18 33.76 -15.71
C GLY A 522 2.44 33.62 -14.22
N THR A 523 1.61 32.84 -13.53
CA THR A 523 1.65 32.66 -12.06
C THR A 523 2.85 31.80 -11.57
N ALA A 524 3.60 31.17 -12.49
CA ALA A 524 4.78 30.35 -12.19
C ALA A 524 6.03 30.79 -12.97
N ARG A 525 6.14 32.07 -13.37
CA ARG A 525 7.27 32.59 -14.19
C ARG A 525 8.65 32.27 -13.62
N ALA A 526 8.79 32.29 -12.30
CA ALA A 526 10.09 32.08 -11.65
C ALA A 526 10.72 30.73 -12.05
N ILE A 527 9.94 29.68 -12.25
CA ILE A 527 10.45 28.36 -12.62
C ILE A 527 10.80 28.21 -14.11
N GLY A 528 10.37 29.16 -14.94
CA GLY A 528 10.68 29.19 -16.38
C GLY A 528 12.02 29.85 -16.73
N VAL A 529 12.67 30.46 -15.75
CA VAL A 529 13.92 31.20 -15.99
C VAL A 529 15.10 30.24 -16.07
N GLY A 530 15.95 30.41 -17.11
CA GLY A 530 17.24 29.72 -17.24
C GLY A 530 17.13 28.20 -17.51
N ILE A 531 16.01 27.73 -18.10
CA ILE A 531 15.85 26.32 -18.49
C ILE A 531 15.95 26.15 -20.02
N PRO A 532 16.53 25.02 -20.49
CA PRO A 532 16.66 24.73 -21.92
C PRO A 532 15.39 24.06 -22.52
N TYR A 533 14.33 23.84 -21.74
CA TYR A 533 13.07 23.23 -22.15
C TYR A 533 11.88 24.08 -21.73
N ARG A 534 10.74 23.89 -22.35
CA ARG A 534 9.51 24.58 -21.97
C ARG A 534 8.67 23.71 -21.01
N ILE A 535 8.05 24.34 -20.01
CA ILE A 535 7.11 23.73 -19.07
C ILE A 535 5.70 24.21 -19.40
N ALA A 536 4.76 23.29 -19.52
CA ALA A 536 3.33 23.58 -19.46
C ALA A 536 2.83 23.27 -18.03
N GLY A 537 2.31 24.28 -17.32
CA GLY A 537 1.95 24.08 -15.92
C GLY A 537 0.77 24.92 -15.45
N LYS A 538 0.30 24.64 -14.24
CA LYS A 538 -0.75 25.41 -13.55
C LYS A 538 -0.54 25.39 -12.05
N THR A 539 -0.49 26.56 -11.46
CA THR A 539 -0.44 26.74 -10.00
C THR A 539 -1.84 26.63 -9.40
N GLY A 540 -1.90 26.14 -8.18
CA GLY A 540 -3.10 26.10 -7.38
C GLY A 540 -2.83 26.48 -5.93
N THR A 541 -3.90 26.87 -5.24
CA THR A 541 -3.92 27.12 -3.80
C THR A 541 -5.22 26.56 -3.26
N ALA A 542 -5.13 25.57 -2.39
CA ALA A 542 -6.28 25.03 -1.71
C ALA A 542 -6.48 25.78 -0.39
N GLN A 543 -7.63 26.44 -0.25
CA GLN A 543 -7.96 27.17 0.98
C GLN A 543 -8.40 26.18 2.07
N VAL A 544 -7.74 26.21 3.22
CA VAL A 544 -8.10 25.39 4.39
C VAL A 544 -9.11 26.12 5.29
N VAL A 545 -8.99 27.45 5.38
CA VAL A 545 -9.88 28.29 6.18
C VAL A 545 -10.60 29.27 5.25
N SER A 546 -11.94 29.31 5.33
CA SER A 546 -12.72 30.31 4.62
C SER A 546 -12.51 31.70 5.28
N ARG A 547 -12.20 32.71 4.50
CA ARG A 547 -12.11 34.08 4.97
C ARG A 547 -13.48 34.57 5.40
N ARG A 548 -13.75 34.56 6.71
CA ARG A 548 -14.85 35.33 7.31
C ARG A 548 -14.22 36.61 7.86
N GLY A 549 -14.42 37.74 7.13
CA GLY A 549 -13.95 39.06 7.55
C GLY A 549 -12.93 39.70 6.59
N THR A 550 -12.80 41.03 6.69
CA THR A 550 -12.01 41.91 5.79
C THR A 550 -10.51 41.98 6.14
N ALA A 551 -10.07 41.37 7.24
CA ALA A 551 -8.65 41.35 7.62
C ALA A 551 -7.94 40.21 6.91
N ALA A 552 -6.95 40.56 6.07
CA ALA A 552 -6.02 39.60 5.52
C ALA A 552 -5.08 39.11 6.63
N VAL A 553 -5.37 37.94 7.20
CA VAL A 553 -4.42 37.25 8.08
C VAL A 553 -3.26 36.76 7.22
N ASP A 554 -2.03 37.10 7.59
CA ASP A 554 -0.85 36.54 6.94
C ASP A 554 -0.90 35.01 7.10
N PRO A 555 -0.95 34.23 6.00
CA PRO A 555 -0.98 32.76 6.10
C PRO A 555 0.17 32.18 6.92
N ARG A 556 1.32 32.90 6.98
CA ARG A 556 2.50 32.48 7.76
C ARG A 556 2.31 32.59 9.27
N SER A 557 1.37 33.43 9.73
CA SER A 557 1.05 33.56 11.16
C SER A 557 0.10 32.45 11.66
N LEU A 558 -0.49 31.66 10.76
CA LEU A 558 -1.37 30.56 11.12
C LEU A 558 -0.58 29.30 11.49
N PRO A 559 -1.09 28.45 12.40
CA PRO A 559 -0.60 27.10 12.57
C PRO A 559 -0.57 26.33 11.23
N MET A 560 0.42 25.47 11.02
CA MET A 560 0.67 24.81 9.73
C MET A 560 -0.58 24.12 9.12
N HIS A 561 -1.36 23.43 9.95
CA HIS A 561 -2.59 22.73 9.55
C HIS A 561 -3.72 23.66 9.10
N LEU A 562 -3.65 24.96 9.41
CA LEU A 562 -4.62 25.99 8.98
C LEU A 562 -4.11 26.81 7.79
N ARG A 563 -2.85 26.65 7.39
CA ARG A 563 -2.29 27.34 6.21
C ARG A 563 -2.84 26.73 4.94
N HIS A 564 -2.86 27.53 3.88
CA HIS A 564 -3.26 27.05 2.56
C HIS A 564 -2.24 26.01 2.04
N ARG A 565 -2.76 25.00 1.33
CA ARG A 565 -1.90 24.06 0.60
C ARG A 565 -1.47 24.64 -0.72
N ALA A 566 -0.19 24.55 -1.01
CA ALA A 566 0.38 24.96 -2.30
C ALA A 566 0.29 23.79 -3.29
N LEU A 567 -0.21 24.06 -4.49
CA LEU A 567 -0.40 23.04 -5.52
C LEU A 567 0.27 23.46 -6.82
N PHE A 568 0.77 22.47 -7.56
CA PHE A 568 1.22 22.62 -8.92
C PHE A 568 0.95 21.34 -9.72
N ILE A 569 0.50 21.50 -10.96
CA ILE A 569 0.49 20.45 -11.97
C ILE A 569 1.23 20.95 -13.20
N GLY A 570 1.88 20.05 -13.92
CA GLY A 570 2.53 20.40 -15.17
C GLY A 570 3.21 19.22 -15.83
N TYR A 571 3.73 19.47 -17.02
CA TYR A 571 4.49 18.49 -17.78
C TYR A 571 5.62 19.16 -18.58
N ALA A 572 6.63 18.40 -18.88
CA ALA A 572 7.81 18.86 -19.59
C ALA A 572 8.49 17.71 -20.40
N PRO A 573 9.21 18.04 -21.50
CA PRO A 573 9.12 19.30 -22.23
C PRO A 573 7.70 19.54 -22.77
N ALA A 574 7.26 20.78 -22.88
CA ALA A 574 5.89 21.06 -23.35
C ALA A 574 5.67 20.59 -24.80
N ASP A 575 6.72 20.50 -25.62
CA ASP A 575 6.64 20.15 -27.05
C ASP A 575 6.75 18.66 -27.32
N ASP A 576 7.46 17.94 -26.46
CA ASP A 576 7.60 16.47 -26.49
C ASP A 576 7.51 15.94 -25.04
N PRO A 577 6.30 15.80 -24.47
CA PRO A 577 6.13 15.47 -23.07
C PRO A 577 6.72 14.13 -22.68
N GLN A 578 7.65 14.14 -21.71
CA GLN A 578 8.30 12.96 -21.16
C GLN A 578 7.92 12.68 -19.71
N ILE A 579 7.52 13.74 -18.97
CA ILE A 579 7.16 13.64 -17.57
C ILE A 579 6.03 14.62 -17.24
N ALA A 580 5.00 14.12 -16.58
CA ALA A 580 3.93 14.90 -15.95
C ALA A 580 4.07 14.83 -14.43
N VAL A 581 3.80 15.93 -13.73
CA VAL A 581 4.00 16.05 -12.28
C VAL A 581 2.77 16.68 -11.63
N ALA A 582 2.40 16.17 -10.45
CA ALA A 582 1.47 16.81 -9.53
C ALA A 582 2.14 16.95 -8.16
N VAL A 583 2.20 18.16 -7.63
CA VAL A 583 2.79 18.49 -6.33
C VAL A 583 1.74 19.13 -5.44
N ALA A 584 1.66 18.67 -4.18
CA ALA A 584 0.82 19.26 -3.14
C ALA A 584 1.65 19.38 -1.84
N VAL A 585 1.80 20.61 -1.34
CA VAL A 585 2.56 20.92 -0.13
C VAL A 585 1.63 21.37 0.98
N GLU A 586 1.65 20.68 2.11
CA GLU A 586 0.87 21.02 3.28
C GLU A 586 1.37 22.35 3.87
N GLY A 587 0.44 23.26 4.16
CA GLY A 587 0.82 24.56 4.72
C GLY A 587 1.78 25.42 3.88
N GLY A 588 1.99 25.05 2.60
CA GLY A 588 2.96 25.68 1.72
C GLY A 588 2.58 27.08 1.18
N GLY A 589 1.36 27.55 1.46
CA GLY A 589 0.91 28.87 1.03
C GLY A 589 0.54 28.93 -0.44
N TYR A 590 1.37 29.52 -1.28
CA TYR A 590 1.07 29.73 -2.70
C TYR A 590 1.78 28.74 -3.61
N GLY A 591 1.05 28.19 -4.61
CA GLY A 591 1.57 27.20 -5.54
C GLY A 591 2.79 27.68 -6.34
N GLY A 592 2.81 28.95 -6.79
CA GLY A 592 3.90 29.51 -7.58
C GLY A 592 5.23 29.65 -6.83
N SER A 593 5.19 29.91 -5.51
CA SER A 593 6.38 30.12 -4.68
C SER A 593 6.89 28.85 -3.97
N THR A 594 6.06 27.81 -3.87
CA THR A 594 6.43 26.61 -3.09
C THR A 594 6.32 25.32 -3.91
N ALA A 595 5.15 24.99 -4.46
CA ALA A 595 4.97 23.75 -5.20
C ALA A 595 5.62 23.77 -6.60
N ALA A 596 5.63 24.93 -7.28
CA ALA A 596 6.24 25.05 -8.60
C ALA A 596 7.77 24.86 -8.59
N PRO A 597 8.56 25.41 -7.63
CA PRO A 597 9.99 25.13 -7.51
C PRO A 597 10.29 23.63 -7.30
N ILE A 598 9.50 22.93 -6.49
CA ILE A 598 9.65 21.48 -6.30
C ILE A 598 9.41 20.74 -7.63
N ALA A 599 8.34 21.10 -8.36
CA ALA A 599 8.09 20.52 -9.68
C ALA A 599 9.22 20.79 -10.67
N ARG A 600 9.82 22.00 -10.63
CA ARG A 600 10.99 22.34 -11.44
C ARG A 600 12.18 21.44 -11.12
N ALA A 601 12.48 21.20 -9.85
CA ALA A 601 13.56 20.30 -9.44
C ALA A 601 13.34 18.86 -9.95
N ILE A 602 12.10 18.38 -9.93
CA ILE A 602 11.73 17.07 -10.49
C ILE A 602 11.97 17.03 -12.01
N PHE A 603 11.57 18.09 -12.74
CA PHE A 603 11.82 18.18 -14.18
C PHE A 603 13.33 18.25 -14.50
N ASP A 604 14.08 19.05 -13.76
CA ASP A 604 15.54 19.17 -13.94
C ASP A 604 16.26 17.86 -13.66
N ALA A 605 15.84 17.13 -12.61
CA ALA A 605 16.39 15.81 -12.29
C ALA A 605 16.14 14.80 -13.41
N TRP A 606 14.92 14.76 -13.95
CA TRP A 606 14.55 13.82 -15.01
C TRP A 606 15.16 14.16 -16.37
N LEU A 607 15.06 15.43 -16.79
CA LEU A 607 15.42 15.85 -18.14
C LEU A 607 16.89 16.21 -18.30
N LEU A 608 17.56 16.67 -17.25
CA LEU A 608 18.92 17.19 -17.28
C LEU A 608 19.90 16.39 -16.41
N GLY A 609 19.41 15.42 -15.60
CA GLY A 609 20.22 14.73 -14.61
C GLY A 609 20.74 15.65 -13.49
N LYS A 610 20.12 16.82 -13.29
CA LYS A 610 20.52 17.77 -12.25
C LYS A 610 19.83 17.43 -10.94
N LEU A 611 20.60 17.04 -9.94
CA LEU A 611 20.11 16.79 -8.60
C LEU A 611 19.99 18.09 -7.79
N PRO A 612 19.04 18.19 -6.83
CA PRO A 612 19.01 19.27 -5.85
C PRO A 612 20.33 19.40 -5.07
N GLU A 613 20.65 20.62 -4.61
CA GLU A 613 21.85 20.87 -3.80
C GLU A 613 21.92 19.93 -2.58
N GLY A 614 23.08 19.35 -2.33
CA GLY A 614 23.34 18.44 -1.21
C GLY A 614 23.08 16.95 -1.51
N LEU A 615 22.61 16.59 -2.71
CA LEU A 615 22.58 15.21 -3.19
C LEU A 615 23.78 14.96 -4.11
N GLU A 616 24.66 14.06 -3.69
CA GLU A 616 25.65 13.46 -4.60
C GLU A 616 25.00 12.35 -5.42
N PRO A 617 25.42 12.15 -6.69
CA PRO A 617 24.91 11.11 -7.57
C PRO A 617 25.15 9.70 -7.06
#